data_3ab6aeb437a2bb1a2541790aa79763ba
#
_entry.id   3ab6aeb437a2bb1a2541790aa79763ba
#
_cell.length_a   1.000
_cell.length_b   1.000
_cell.length_c   1.000
_cell.angle_alpha   90.00
_cell.angle_beta   90.00
_cell.angle_gamma   90.00
#
_symmetry.space_group_name_H-M   'P 1'
#
loop_
_entity.id
_entity.type
_entity.pdbx_description
1 polymer ?
#
loop_
_entity_poly.entity_id
_entity_poly.type
_entity_poly.pdbx_seq_one_letter_code
_entity_poly.pdbx_strand_id
1 'polypeptide(L)'
;RLIRRQRQMCIRDSYYTVLGTVVSVALVLTTGYCMSKKTLPFRRAIMIFYVITMYVGGGLIPTYLVVSKMHMLNSVWALILPGGVSVYNVIVTRTFFETSIPQELYEAASIDGSGNIRTFVKIALPLAKPIIAVMVIFTMVAYWNDWFTALIYMQEKSRYPLQLVLRQILIQSQAMASMMGNMDGGYAEANKLTELIKFASIVVGSVPMLIAYPFVQKYFEKGFMAGAVKG
;
A
#
# COMPACT_ATOMS: atom_id res chain seq x y z
N ARG A 1 -25.33 7.12 -17.75
CA ARG A 1 -23.95 7.68 -17.85
C ARG A 1 -23.23 7.71 -16.51
N LEU A 2 -23.88 8.01 -15.38
CA LEU A 2 -23.26 8.08 -14.04
C LEU A 2 -22.77 6.69 -13.58
N ILE A 3 -23.59 5.64 -13.70
CA ILE A 3 -23.25 4.26 -13.32
C ILE A 3 -22.04 3.75 -14.12
N ARG A 4 -21.95 4.10 -15.39
CA ARG A 4 -20.82 3.70 -16.24
C ARG A 4 -19.50 4.37 -15.80
N ARG A 5 -19.55 5.65 -15.37
CA ARG A 5 -18.39 6.35 -14.84
C ARG A 5 -17.95 5.78 -13.48
N GLN A 6 -18.88 5.49 -12.57
CA GLN A 6 -18.57 4.85 -11.30
C GLN A 6 -17.91 3.47 -11.50
N ARG A 7 -18.44 2.64 -12.39
CA ARG A 7 -17.84 1.34 -12.70
C ARG A 7 -16.41 1.48 -13.24
N GLN A 8 -16.15 2.44 -14.10
CA GLN A 8 -14.81 2.69 -14.64
C GLN A 8 -13.84 3.20 -13.57
N MET A 9 -14.30 3.99 -12.61
CA MET A 9 -13.49 4.42 -11.46
C MET A 9 -13.11 3.23 -10.58
N CYS A 10 -14.06 2.39 -10.18
CA CYS A 10 -13.79 1.21 -9.36
C CYS A 10 -12.81 0.22 -10.02
N ILE A 11 -12.97 -0.03 -11.34
CA ILE A 11 -12.05 -0.89 -12.10
C ILE A 11 -10.64 -0.32 -12.08
N ARG A 12 -10.49 0.98 -12.25
CA ARG A 12 -9.19 1.66 -12.26
C ARG A 12 -8.52 1.66 -10.90
N ASP A 13 -9.29 1.92 -9.84
CA ASP A 13 -8.77 1.85 -8.47
C ASP A 13 -8.29 0.45 -8.12
N SER A 14 -9.08 -0.56 -8.49
CA SER A 14 -8.65 -1.96 -8.33
C SER A 14 -7.35 -2.22 -9.09
N TYR A 15 -7.23 -1.71 -10.32
CA TYR A 15 -6.01 -1.83 -11.11
C TYR A 15 -4.80 -1.15 -10.43
N TYR A 16 -4.96 0.10 -9.95
CA TYR A 16 -3.88 0.82 -9.26
C TYR A 16 -3.48 0.13 -7.96
N THR A 17 -4.46 -0.31 -7.18
CA THR A 17 -4.24 -1.01 -5.92
C THR A 17 -3.55 -2.35 -6.13
N VAL A 18 -4.03 -3.17 -7.08
CA VAL A 18 -3.44 -4.49 -7.35
C VAL A 18 -2.01 -4.34 -7.89
N LEU A 19 -1.81 -3.49 -8.90
CA LEU A 19 -0.48 -3.27 -9.48
C LEU A 19 0.50 -2.71 -8.45
N GLY A 20 0.08 -1.69 -7.68
CA GLY A 20 0.88 -1.11 -6.61
C GLY A 20 1.23 -2.12 -5.53
N THR A 21 0.26 -2.94 -5.11
CA THR A 21 0.47 -4.00 -4.11
C THR A 21 1.47 -5.04 -4.62
N VAL A 22 1.32 -5.54 -5.84
CA VAL A 22 2.23 -6.54 -6.41
C VAL A 22 3.66 -6.00 -6.49
N VAL A 23 3.84 -4.80 -7.03
CA VAL A 23 5.17 -4.16 -7.14
C VAL A 23 5.78 -3.92 -5.77
N SER A 24 5.03 -3.33 -4.83
CA SER A 24 5.52 -3.01 -3.49
C SER A 24 5.88 -4.27 -2.70
N VAL A 25 5.01 -5.28 -2.70
CA VAL A 25 5.26 -6.55 -1.99
C VAL A 25 6.48 -7.25 -2.58
N ALA A 26 6.63 -7.30 -3.91
CA ALA A 26 7.82 -7.88 -4.54
C ALA A 26 9.11 -7.16 -4.12
N LEU A 27 9.12 -5.82 -4.10
CA LEU A 27 10.26 -5.02 -3.67
C LEU A 27 10.56 -5.21 -2.18
N VAL A 28 9.55 -5.22 -1.32
CA VAL A 28 9.69 -5.40 0.13
C VAL A 28 10.22 -6.80 0.46
N LEU A 29 9.68 -7.86 -0.18
CA LEU A 29 10.13 -9.24 0.05
C LEU A 29 11.55 -9.47 -0.42
N THR A 30 11.89 -8.99 -1.61
CA THR A 30 13.26 -9.13 -2.14
C THR A 30 14.27 -8.37 -1.30
N THR A 31 13.95 -7.12 -0.93
CA THR A 31 14.82 -6.30 -0.08
C THR A 31 14.95 -6.90 1.32
N GLY A 32 13.84 -7.30 1.96
CA GLY A 32 13.84 -7.92 3.27
C GLY A 32 14.64 -9.24 3.31
N TYR A 33 14.49 -10.07 2.27
CA TYR A 33 15.29 -11.28 2.13
C TYR A 33 16.79 -10.99 1.97
N CYS A 34 17.16 -10.07 1.08
CA CYS A 34 18.56 -9.68 0.93
C CYS A 34 19.15 -9.17 2.24
N MET A 35 18.40 -8.32 2.96
CA MET A 35 18.81 -7.75 4.25
C MET A 35 18.85 -8.79 5.37
N SER A 36 18.17 -9.93 5.26
CA SER A 36 18.25 -11.01 6.25
C SER A 36 19.55 -11.81 6.15
N LYS A 37 20.20 -11.83 4.99
CA LYS A 37 21.43 -12.60 4.77
C LYS A 37 22.64 -11.99 5.48
N LYS A 38 23.32 -12.79 6.33
CA LYS A 38 24.53 -12.37 7.03
C LYS A 38 25.74 -12.15 6.09
N THR A 39 25.70 -12.79 4.92
CA THR A 39 26.75 -12.70 3.88
C THR A 39 26.70 -11.39 3.08
N LEU A 40 25.65 -10.57 3.23
CA LEU A 40 25.54 -9.31 2.51
C LEU A 40 26.58 -8.29 3.02
N PRO A 41 27.51 -7.79 2.17
CA PRO A 41 28.45 -6.77 2.57
C PRO A 41 27.71 -5.47 2.90
N PHE A 42 28.28 -4.70 3.84
CA PHE A 42 27.70 -3.41 4.28
C PHE A 42 26.24 -3.46 4.78
N ARG A 43 25.72 -4.64 5.15
CA ARG A 43 24.34 -4.84 5.62
C ARG A 43 23.91 -3.81 6.67
N ARG A 44 24.78 -3.52 7.67
CA ARG A 44 24.48 -2.53 8.72
C ARG A 44 24.37 -1.11 8.15
N ALA A 45 25.27 -0.72 7.28
CA ALA A 45 25.27 0.61 6.66
C ALA A 45 24.00 0.82 5.80
N ILE A 46 23.64 -0.17 5.00
CA ILE A 46 22.42 -0.13 4.18
C ILE A 46 21.19 -0.03 5.08
N MET A 47 21.11 -0.81 6.17
CA MET A 47 19.98 -0.74 7.10
C MET A 47 19.88 0.61 7.80
N ILE A 48 21.02 1.17 8.23
CA ILE A 48 21.06 2.53 8.83
C ILE A 48 20.56 3.55 7.81
N PHE A 49 20.99 3.46 6.56
CA PHE A 49 20.50 4.34 5.49
C PHE A 49 18.97 4.23 5.31
N TYR A 50 18.42 3.02 5.27
CA TYR A 50 16.96 2.83 5.23
C TYR A 50 16.26 3.48 6.43
N VAL A 51 16.80 3.28 7.65
CA VAL A 51 16.22 3.86 8.87
C VAL A 51 16.30 5.38 8.84
N ILE A 52 17.41 5.96 8.38
CA ILE A 52 17.54 7.42 8.23
C ILE A 52 16.45 7.96 7.29
N THR A 53 16.21 7.31 6.15
CA THR A 53 15.15 7.75 5.20
C THR A 53 13.75 7.66 5.78
N MET A 54 13.52 6.88 6.83
CA MET A 54 12.23 6.83 7.52
C MET A 54 11.98 8.11 8.35
N TYR A 55 13.04 8.67 8.96
CA TYR A 55 12.94 9.86 9.82
C TYR A 55 13.22 11.17 9.06
N VAL A 56 14.07 11.11 8.05
CA VAL A 56 14.48 12.29 7.27
C VAL A 56 13.85 12.19 5.87
N GLY A 57 12.69 12.81 5.71
CA GLY A 57 12.02 12.92 4.42
C GLY A 57 12.50 14.16 3.65
N GLY A 58 12.65 14.04 2.33
CA GLY A 58 12.99 15.18 1.46
C GLY A 58 11.86 16.23 1.32
N GLY A 59 10.67 15.90 1.79
CA GLY A 59 9.49 16.76 1.69
C GLY A 59 8.73 16.63 0.35
N LEU A 60 7.59 17.29 0.29
CA LEU A 60 6.66 17.19 -0.84
C LEU A 60 7.24 17.81 -2.12
N ILE A 61 7.81 19.01 -2.02
CA ILE A 61 8.29 19.76 -3.19
C ILE A 61 9.45 19.05 -3.90
N PRO A 62 10.53 18.62 -3.23
CA PRO A 62 11.59 17.85 -3.86
C PRO A 62 11.10 16.55 -4.51
N THR A 63 10.20 15.81 -3.85
CA THR A 63 9.64 14.59 -4.41
C THR A 63 8.82 14.87 -5.68
N TYR A 64 8.00 15.92 -5.67
CA TYR A 64 7.25 16.36 -6.85
C TYR A 64 8.17 16.71 -8.02
N LEU A 65 9.26 17.45 -7.76
CA LEU A 65 10.22 17.84 -8.79
C LEU A 65 10.91 16.61 -9.42
N VAL A 66 11.25 15.60 -8.63
CA VAL A 66 11.82 14.35 -9.13
C VAL A 66 10.83 13.62 -10.03
N VAL A 67 9.59 13.42 -9.57
CA VAL A 67 8.52 12.75 -10.33
C VAL A 67 8.23 13.51 -11.64
N SER A 68 8.21 14.86 -11.59
CA SER A 68 8.00 15.72 -12.74
C SER A 68 9.15 15.62 -13.75
N LYS A 69 10.41 15.68 -13.29
CA LYS A 69 11.60 15.53 -14.16
C LYS A 69 11.70 14.15 -14.81
N MET A 70 11.18 13.12 -14.14
CA MET A 70 11.10 11.77 -14.70
C MET A 70 9.93 11.58 -15.68
N HIS A 71 9.18 12.64 -16.00
CA HIS A 71 7.99 12.60 -16.88
C HIS A 71 6.92 11.59 -16.43
N MET A 72 6.81 11.36 -15.13
CA MET A 72 5.88 10.39 -14.57
C MET A 72 4.54 11.00 -14.18
N LEU A 73 4.38 12.33 -14.22
CA LEU A 73 3.11 13.00 -13.91
C LEU A 73 1.97 12.42 -14.75
N ASN A 74 0.80 12.34 -14.13
CA ASN A 74 -0.42 11.84 -14.76
C ASN A 74 -0.32 10.36 -15.23
N SER A 75 0.58 9.58 -14.64
CA SER A 75 0.76 8.14 -14.90
C SER A 75 0.55 7.30 -13.64
N VAL A 76 0.28 6.00 -13.84
CA VAL A 76 0.15 5.02 -12.73
C VAL A 76 1.43 4.93 -11.91
N TRP A 77 2.58 5.08 -12.55
CA TRP A 77 3.88 4.98 -11.88
C TRP A 77 4.13 6.11 -10.89
N ALA A 78 3.54 7.30 -11.10
CA ALA A 78 3.59 8.38 -10.13
C ALA A 78 2.86 8.05 -8.81
N LEU A 79 1.86 7.17 -8.85
CA LEU A 79 1.16 6.69 -7.66
C LEU A 79 1.92 5.56 -6.96
N ILE A 80 2.65 4.73 -7.71
CA ILE A 80 3.25 3.50 -7.19
C ILE A 80 4.67 3.72 -6.68
N LEU A 81 5.53 4.37 -7.49
CA LEU A 81 6.98 4.41 -7.21
C LEU A 81 7.37 5.26 -6.00
N PRO A 82 6.81 6.47 -5.77
CA PRO A 82 7.23 7.30 -4.63
C PRO A 82 6.99 6.65 -3.26
N GLY A 83 5.94 5.82 -3.13
CA GLY A 83 5.59 5.06 -1.93
C GLY A 83 5.87 3.56 -2.04
N GLY A 84 6.54 3.11 -3.11
CA GLY A 84 6.67 1.69 -3.47
C GLY A 84 7.38 0.80 -2.45
N VAL A 85 8.28 1.36 -1.64
CA VAL A 85 9.01 0.63 -0.60
C VAL A 85 8.82 1.31 0.75
N SER A 86 8.07 0.69 1.63
CA SER A 86 7.96 1.10 3.03
C SER A 86 9.13 0.51 3.83
N VAL A 87 9.93 1.35 4.46
CA VAL A 87 11.06 0.93 5.31
C VAL A 87 10.58 0.06 6.46
N TYR A 88 9.45 0.41 7.08
CA TYR A 88 8.82 -0.39 8.13
C TYR A 88 8.54 -1.81 7.66
N ASN A 89 7.91 -1.96 6.48
CA ASN A 89 7.60 -3.26 5.90
C ASN A 89 8.87 -4.07 5.58
N VAL A 90 9.93 -3.42 5.14
CA VAL A 90 11.25 -4.07 4.91
C VAL A 90 11.83 -4.61 6.22
N ILE A 91 11.78 -3.82 7.30
CA ILE A 91 12.29 -4.24 8.62
C ILE A 91 11.50 -5.44 9.15
N VAL A 92 10.17 -5.40 9.08
CA VAL A 92 9.31 -6.50 9.53
C VAL A 92 9.56 -7.76 8.71
N THR A 93 9.64 -7.63 7.39
CA THR A 93 9.92 -8.75 6.47
C THR A 93 11.30 -9.35 6.70
N ARG A 94 12.32 -8.50 6.89
CA ARG A 94 13.68 -8.93 7.24
C ARG A 94 13.67 -9.73 8.54
N THR A 95 13.04 -9.20 9.60
CA THR A 95 12.97 -9.88 10.89
C THR A 95 12.30 -11.23 10.77
N PHE A 96 11.22 -11.33 10.00
CA PHE A 96 10.57 -12.60 9.72
C PHE A 96 11.53 -13.61 9.06
N PHE A 97 12.28 -13.23 8.03
CA PHE A 97 13.24 -14.10 7.38
C PHE A 97 14.40 -14.52 8.30
N GLU A 98 14.76 -13.68 9.27
CA GLU A 98 15.83 -13.99 10.24
C GLU A 98 15.38 -14.93 11.35
N THR A 99 14.13 -14.79 11.82
CA THR A 99 13.63 -15.51 13.01
C THR A 99 12.79 -16.74 12.69
N SER A 100 12.03 -16.70 11.59
CA SER A 100 11.06 -17.76 11.29
C SER A 100 11.58 -18.83 10.34
N ILE A 101 12.67 -18.57 9.60
CA ILE A 101 13.28 -19.56 8.71
C ILE A 101 14.61 -20.01 9.32
N PRO A 102 14.75 -21.31 9.70
CA PRO A 102 15.98 -21.85 10.23
C PRO A 102 17.17 -21.67 9.27
N GLN A 103 18.32 -21.30 9.82
CA GLN A 103 19.51 -21.06 9.02
C GLN A 103 20.02 -22.34 8.35
N GLU A 104 19.79 -23.49 8.98
CA GLU A 104 20.16 -24.82 8.48
C GLU A 104 19.56 -25.11 7.09
N LEU A 105 18.36 -24.57 6.80
CA LEU A 105 17.76 -24.72 5.46
C LEU A 105 18.54 -23.97 4.38
N TYR A 106 19.11 -22.82 4.73
CA TYR A 106 19.94 -22.05 3.79
C TYR A 106 21.31 -22.72 3.59
N GLU A 107 21.86 -23.32 4.64
CA GLU A 107 23.14 -24.04 4.59
C GLU A 107 23.00 -25.32 3.76
N ALA A 108 21.94 -26.11 3.99
CA ALA A 108 21.65 -27.30 3.18
C ALA A 108 21.46 -26.92 1.69
N ALA A 109 20.70 -25.89 1.40
CA ALA A 109 20.53 -25.40 0.03
C ALA A 109 21.85 -24.97 -0.63
N SER A 110 22.77 -24.42 0.15
CA SER A 110 24.11 -24.03 -0.33
C SER A 110 24.98 -25.25 -0.65
N ILE A 111 24.92 -26.32 0.18
CA ILE A 111 25.60 -27.60 -0.06
C ILE A 111 25.08 -28.28 -1.34
N ASP A 112 23.75 -28.18 -1.57
CA ASP A 112 23.11 -28.68 -2.80
C ASP A 112 23.41 -27.81 -4.04
N GLY A 113 24.27 -26.80 -3.94
CA GLY A 113 24.63 -25.90 -5.04
C GLY A 113 23.53 -24.94 -5.47
N SER A 114 22.55 -24.69 -4.61
CA SER A 114 21.46 -23.75 -4.91
C SER A 114 21.95 -22.31 -4.82
N GLY A 115 21.87 -21.57 -5.93
CA GLY A 115 22.14 -20.13 -5.94
C GLY A 115 21.10 -19.32 -5.17
N ASN A 116 21.44 -18.07 -4.76
CA ASN A 116 20.61 -17.20 -3.92
C ASN A 116 19.20 -16.99 -4.45
N ILE A 117 19.02 -16.79 -5.76
CA ILE A 117 17.71 -16.58 -6.40
C ILE A 117 16.86 -17.86 -6.30
N ARG A 118 17.46 -19.01 -6.58
CA ARG A 118 16.78 -20.30 -6.50
C ARG A 118 16.33 -20.60 -5.07
N THR A 119 17.19 -20.37 -4.10
CA THR A 119 16.89 -20.49 -2.66
C THR A 119 15.77 -19.54 -2.25
N PHE A 120 15.78 -18.30 -2.72
CA PHE A 120 14.70 -17.34 -2.46
C PHE A 120 13.36 -17.84 -3.00
N VAL A 121 13.31 -18.22 -4.29
CA VAL A 121 12.03 -18.58 -4.93
C VAL A 121 11.51 -19.94 -4.48
N LYS A 122 12.40 -20.94 -4.31
CA LYS A 122 11.97 -22.32 -4.02
C LYS A 122 11.88 -22.67 -2.54
N ILE A 123 12.58 -21.95 -1.66
CA ILE A 123 12.62 -22.24 -0.23
C ILE A 123 12.03 -21.08 0.58
N ALA A 124 12.59 -19.88 0.45
CA ALA A 124 12.20 -18.77 1.30
C ALA A 124 10.76 -18.28 1.03
N LEU A 125 10.36 -18.05 -0.23
CA LEU A 125 9.02 -17.58 -0.57
C LEU A 125 7.90 -18.55 -0.16
N PRO A 126 7.98 -19.88 -0.38
CA PRO A 126 6.95 -20.79 0.09
C PRO A 126 6.78 -20.81 1.61
N LEU A 127 7.87 -20.66 2.36
CA LEU A 127 7.84 -20.56 3.82
C LEU A 127 7.39 -19.19 4.33
N ALA A 128 7.53 -18.16 3.50
CA ALA A 128 7.15 -16.79 3.82
C ALA A 128 5.67 -16.45 3.57
N LYS A 129 4.81 -17.44 3.26
CA LYS A 129 3.37 -17.20 3.01
C LYS A 129 2.68 -16.34 4.07
N PRO A 130 2.92 -16.52 5.39
CA PRO A 130 2.28 -15.69 6.41
C PRO A 130 2.66 -14.21 6.28
N ILE A 131 3.95 -13.90 6.16
CA ILE A 131 4.40 -12.51 6.04
C ILE A 131 3.98 -11.89 4.70
N ILE A 132 3.93 -12.67 3.63
CA ILE A 132 3.40 -12.21 2.33
C ILE A 132 1.95 -11.76 2.49
N ALA A 133 1.10 -12.53 3.17
CA ALA A 133 -0.29 -12.16 3.41
C ALA A 133 -0.41 -10.85 4.22
N VAL A 134 0.42 -10.67 5.25
CA VAL A 134 0.47 -9.42 6.04
C VAL A 134 0.86 -8.24 5.15
N MET A 135 1.94 -8.38 4.36
CA MET A 135 2.42 -7.31 3.49
C MET A 135 1.41 -6.96 2.39
N VAL A 136 0.72 -7.95 1.83
CA VAL A 136 -0.36 -7.73 0.86
C VAL A 136 -1.47 -6.89 1.45
N ILE A 137 -1.94 -7.19 2.68
CA ILE A 137 -3.00 -6.39 3.32
C ILE A 137 -2.51 -4.97 3.58
N PHE A 138 -1.35 -4.80 4.20
CA PHE A 138 -0.83 -3.47 4.55
C PHE A 138 -0.67 -2.59 3.32
N THR A 139 -0.09 -3.11 2.26
CA THR A 139 0.11 -2.35 1.02
C THR A 139 -1.19 -2.13 0.26
N MET A 140 -2.08 -3.11 0.21
CA MET A 140 -3.39 -2.99 -0.45
C MET A 140 -4.25 -1.92 0.20
N VAL A 141 -4.31 -1.89 1.55
CA VAL A 141 -5.04 -0.85 2.30
C VAL A 141 -4.40 0.52 2.09
N ALA A 142 -3.07 0.61 2.08
CA ALA A 142 -2.36 1.86 1.85
C ALA A 142 -2.68 2.44 0.47
N TYR A 143 -2.55 1.66 -0.60
CA TYR A 143 -2.86 2.12 -1.97
C TYR A 143 -4.34 2.41 -2.19
N TRP A 144 -5.23 1.63 -1.61
CA TRP A 144 -6.67 1.89 -1.72
C TRP A 144 -7.08 3.23 -1.13
N ASN A 145 -6.47 3.62 0.00
CA ASN A 145 -6.79 4.85 0.71
C ASN A 145 -5.94 6.06 0.26
N ASP A 146 -5.03 5.89 -0.69
CA ASP A 146 -4.12 6.95 -1.10
C ASP A 146 -4.78 7.96 -2.05
N TRP A 147 -5.46 8.91 -1.47
CA TRP A 147 -6.03 10.07 -2.18
C TRP A 147 -5.03 11.20 -2.37
N PHE A 148 -4.03 11.32 -1.45
CA PHE A 148 -3.14 12.47 -1.41
C PHE A 148 -2.11 12.45 -2.53
N THR A 149 -1.47 11.32 -2.78
CA THR A 149 -0.54 11.12 -3.89
C THR A 149 -1.25 11.38 -5.23
N ALA A 150 -2.50 10.90 -5.36
CA ALA A 150 -3.30 11.16 -6.55
C ALA A 150 -3.66 12.64 -6.73
N LEU A 151 -3.93 13.36 -5.64
CA LEU A 151 -4.21 14.80 -5.68
C LEU A 151 -3.02 15.60 -6.23
N ILE A 152 -1.81 15.18 -5.89
CA ILE A 152 -0.57 15.89 -6.28
C ILE A 152 -0.12 15.56 -7.69
N TYR A 153 -0.14 14.29 -8.07
CA TYR A 153 0.49 13.82 -9.32
C TYR A 153 -0.50 13.62 -10.48
N MET A 154 -1.81 13.51 -10.21
CA MET A 154 -2.82 13.36 -11.26
C MET A 154 -3.43 14.71 -11.64
N GLN A 155 -3.36 15.07 -12.91
CA GLN A 155 -3.89 16.32 -13.44
C GLN A 155 -5.27 16.13 -14.11
N GLU A 156 -5.49 14.95 -14.69
CA GLU A 156 -6.74 14.66 -15.40
C GLU A 156 -7.79 14.07 -14.44
N LYS A 157 -8.93 14.74 -14.31
CA LYS A 157 -10.08 14.25 -13.51
C LYS A 157 -10.58 12.87 -13.95
N SER A 158 -10.37 12.53 -15.22
CA SER A 158 -10.71 11.21 -15.76
C SER A 158 -9.90 10.09 -15.14
N ARG A 159 -8.74 10.36 -14.57
CA ARG A 159 -7.80 9.40 -13.97
C ARG A 159 -7.82 9.39 -12.45
N TYR A 160 -8.68 10.18 -11.81
CA TYR A 160 -8.74 10.25 -10.36
C TYR A 160 -9.22 8.93 -9.74
N PRO A 161 -8.57 8.45 -8.68
CA PRO A 161 -9.05 7.33 -7.89
C PRO A 161 -10.31 7.70 -7.10
N LEU A 162 -11.07 6.67 -6.71
CA LEU A 162 -12.34 6.81 -6.01
C LEU A 162 -12.19 7.64 -4.73
N GLN A 163 -11.17 7.36 -3.92
CA GLN A 163 -10.94 8.06 -2.65
C GLN A 163 -10.73 9.57 -2.85
N LEU A 164 -10.03 9.98 -3.91
CA LEU A 164 -9.87 11.40 -4.25
C LEU A 164 -11.20 12.02 -4.65
N VAL A 165 -12.02 11.34 -5.45
CA VAL A 165 -13.35 11.83 -5.87
C VAL A 165 -14.29 11.93 -4.68
N LEU A 166 -14.34 10.93 -3.79
CA LEU A 166 -15.16 10.96 -2.58
C LEU A 166 -14.75 12.12 -1.67
N ARG A 167 -13.45 12.36 -1.52
CA ARG A 167 -12.95 13.49 -0.75
C ARG A 167 -13.34 14.84 -1.37
N GLN A 168 -13.26 14.99 -2.68
CA GLN A 168 -13.70 16.21 -3.37
C GLN A 168 -15.19 16.48 -3.15
N ILE A 169 -16.04 15.45 -3.27
CA ILE A 169 -17.48 15.56 -3.02
C ILE A 169 -17.73 15.99 -1.57
N LEU A 170 -17.00 15.43 -0.62
CA LEU A 170 -17.13 15.77 0.80
C LEU A 170 -16.75 17.23 1.06
N ILE A 171 -15.62 17.70 0.52
CA ILE A 171 -15.19 19.10 0.66
C ILE A 171 -16.19 20.06 0.02
N GLN A 172 -16.70 19.72 -1.16
CA GLN A 172 -17.69 20.55 -1.84
C GLN A 172 -19.00 20.64 -1.06
N SER A 173 -19.48 19.53 -0.49
CA SER A 173 -20.71 19.54 0.32
C SER A 173 -20.54 20.36 1.61
N GLN A 174 -19.39 20.30 2.26
CA GLN A 174 -19.08 21.13 3.42
C GLN A 174 -19.00 22.61 3.08
N ALA A 175 -18.36 22.94 1.95
CA ALA A 175 -18.29 24.33 1.49
C ALA A 175 -19.68 24.89 1.14
N MET A 176 -20.55 24.10 0.50
CA MET A 176 -21.94 24.52 0.23
C MET A 176 -22.73 24.72 1.51
N ALA A 177 -22.60 23.83 2.49
CA ALA A 177 -23.28 23.96 3.78
C ALA A 177 -22.83 25.23 4.52
N SER A 178 -21.55 25.58 4.50
CA SER A 178 -21.03 26.79 5.12
C SER A 178 -21.50 28.06 4.43
N MET A 179 -21.67 28.06 3.10
CA MET A 179 -22.21 29.19 2.35
C MET A 179 -23.71 29.39 2.61
N MET A 180 -24.49 28.31 2.66
CA MET A 180 -25.92 28.34 2.96
C MET A 180 -26.22 28.69 4.43
N GLY A 181 -25.28 28.46 5.33
CA GLY A 181 -25.41 28.83 6.75
C GLY A 181 -25.54 30.33 7.01
N ASN A 182 -25.14 31.15 6.03
CA ASN A 182 -25.28 32.59 6.10
C ASN A 182 -26.64 33.11 5.54
N MET A 183 -27.48 32.19 5.02
CA MET A 183 -28.82 32.50 4.51
C MET A 183 -29.87 31.88 5.44
N ASP A 184 -30.81 32.71 5.92
CA ASP A 184 -31.90 32.31 6.83
C ASP A 184 -32.70 31.13 6.27
N GLY A 185 -32.76 30.02 7.01
CA GLY A 185 -33.67 28.90 6.79
C GLY A 185 -33.09 27.64 6.09
N GLY A 186 -31.96 27.71 5.39
CA GLY A 186 -31.40 26.54 4.65
C GLY A 186 -30.34 25.72 5.39
N TYR A 187 -29.87 26.20 6.53
CA TYR A 187 -28.70 25.62 7.25
C TYR A 187 -28.92 24.19 7.74
N ALA A 188 -30.07 23.91 8.30
CA ALA A 188 -30.38 22.58 8.86
C ALA A 188 -30.47 21.52 7.76
N GLU A 189 -31.05 21.83 6.62
CA GLU A 189 -31.22 20.91 5.50
C GLU A 189 -29.91 20.64 4.76
N ALA A 190 -29.09 21.68 4.56
CA ALA A 190 -27.75 21.60 3.98
C ALA A 190 -26.80 20.75 4.85
N ASN A 191 -26.82 20.93 6.17
CA ASN A 191 -26.05 20.11 7.09
C ASN A 191 -26.48 18.65 7.07
N LYS A 192 -27.78 18.37 7.07
CA LYS A 192 -28.32 17.00 6.98
C LYS A 192 -27.87 16.31 5.70
N LEU A 193 -27.91 17.02 4.56
CA LEU A 193 -27.42 16.50 3.29
C LEU A 193 -25.91 16.21 3.33
N THR A 194 -25.12 17.09 3.93
CA THR A 194 -23.68 16.93 4.10
C THR A 194 -23.34 15.71 4.97
N GLU A 195 -24.09 15.47 6.04
CA GLU A 195 -23.93 14.26 6.86
C GLU A 195 -24.29 12.98 6.10
N LEU A 196 -25.37 12.98 5.33
CA LEU A 196 -25.72 11.84 4.49
C LEU A 196 -24.63 11.52 3.46
N ILE A 197 -24.09 12.54 2.80
CA ILE A 197 -22.97 12.39 1.85
C ILE A 197 -21.73 11.83 2.56
N LYS A 198 -21.43 12.27 3.78
CA LYS A 198 -20.32 11.75 4.59
C LYS A 198 -20.47 10.26 4.87
N PHE A 199 -21.61 9.83 5.38
CA PHE A 199 -21.87 8.40 5.66
C PHE A 199 -21.88 7.55 4.39
N ALA A 200 -22.52 8.04 3.32
CA ALA A 200 -22.51 7.35 2.03
C ALA A 200 -21.08 7.16 1.47
N SER A 201 -20.24 8.19 1.61
CA SER A 201 -18.83 8.14 1.17
C SER A 201 -18.01 7.13 1.95
N ILE A 202 -18.23 7.01 3.28
CA ILE A 202 -17.58 6.00 4.12
C ILE A 202 -17.96 4.59 3.65
N VAL A 203 -19.26 4.33 3.44
CA VAL A 203 -19.75 3.03 2.99
C VAL A 203 -19.15 2.66 1.63
N VAL A 204 -19.27 3.57 0.65
CA VAL A 204 -18.75 3.33 -0.72
C VAL A 204 -17.23 3.10 -0.72
N GLY A 205 -16.49 3.86 0.09
CA GLY A 205 -15.04 3.72 0.20
C GLY A 205 -14.59 2.44 0.90
N SER A 206 -15.37 1.93 1.87
CA SER A 206 -15.00 0.77 2.70
C SER A 206 -15.42 -0.57 2.10
N VAL A 207 -16.57 -0.64 1.40
CA VAL A 207 -17.13 -1.90 0.87
C VAL A 207 -16.14 -2.74 0.06
N PRO A 208 -15.36 -2.19 -0.89
CA PRO A 208 -14.42 -3.02 -1.65
C PRO A 208 -13.35 -3.68 -0.79
N MET A 209 -12.88 -2.99 0.26
CA MET A 209 -11.91 -3.53 1.20
C MET A 209 -12.50 -4.61 2.10
N LEU A 210 -13.74 -4.41 2.57
CA LEU A 210 -14.47 -5.41 3.34
C LEU A 210 -14.71 -6.69 2.53
N ILE A 211 -14.95 -6.57 1.22
CA ILE A 211 -15.09 -7.73 0.32
C ILE A 211 -13.74 -8.42 0.09
N ALA A 212 -12.65 -7.67 -0.02
CA ALA A 212 -11.31 -8.23 -0.24
C ALA A 212 -10.75 -8.95 1.01
N TYR A 213 -11.11 -8.50 2.22
CA TYR A 213 -10.57 -9.00 3.49
C TYR A 213 -10.69 -10.51 3.68
N PRO A 214 -11.85 -11.17 3.48
CA PRO A 214 -12.00 -12.61 3.70
C PRO A 214 -11.08 -13.46 2.81
N PHE A 215 -10.74 -12.98 1.61
CA PHE A 215 -9.83 -13.71 0.71
C PHE A 215 -8.41 -13.76 1.25
N VAL A 216 -7.99 -12.78 2.02
CA VAL A 216 -6.64 -12.70 2.59
C VAL A 216 -6.61 -13.32 3.99
N GLN A 217 -7.68 -13.21 4.77
CA GLN A 217 -7.82 -13.74 6.14
C GLN A 217 -7.47 -15.24 6.22
N LYS A 218 -7.95 -16.05 5.29
CA LYS A 218 -7.68 -17.50 5.25
C LYS A 218 -6.18 -17.87 5.22
N TYR A 219 -5.31 -16.95 4.79
CA TYR A 219 -3.86 -17.18 4.78
C TYR A 219 -3.21 -16.85 6.12
N PHE A 220 -3.84 -15.99 6.94
CA PHE A 220 -3.39 -15.69 8.31
C PHE A 220 -3.57 -16.88 9.24
N GLU A 221 -4.75 -17.50 9.23
CA GLU A 221 -5.08 -18.60 10.15
C GLU A 221 -4.10 -19.77 9.99
N LYS A 222 -3.74 -20.09 8.73
CA LYS A 222 -2.78 -21.16 8.43
C LYS A 222 -1.33 -20.84 8.82
N GLY A 223 -0.95 -19.56 8.88
CA GLY A 223 0.41 -19.13 9.22
C GLY A 223 0.65 -19.01 10.72
N PHE A 224 -0.36 -18.59 11.47
CA PHE A 224 -0.26 -18.42 12.93
C PHE A 224 -0.17 -19.78 13.65
N MET A 225 -0.89 -20.80 13.17
CA MET A 225 -0.86 -22.14 13.76
C MET A 225 0.48 -22.86 13.56
N ALA A 226 1.21 -22.59 12.48
CA ALA A 226 2.53 -23.19 12.27
C ALA A 226 3.62 -22.62 13.20
N GLY A 227 3.44 -21.41 13.72
CA GLY A 227 4.34 -20.79 14.71
C GLY A 227 4.01 -21.10 16.17
N ALA A 228 2.75 -21.40 16.48
CA ALA A 228 2.28 -21.68 17.85
C ALA A 228 2.58 -23.10 18.35
N VAL A 229 2.97 -24.01 17.49
CA VAL A 229 3.26 -25.43 17.85
C VAL A 229 4.73 -25.64 18.24
N LYS A 230 5.55 -24.58 18.32
CA LYS A 230 6.94 -24.61 18.80
C LYS A 230 7.09 -24.01 20.21
N GLY A 231 6.11 -24.24 21.09
CA GLY A 231 6.21 -24.02 22.52
C GLY A 231 6.28 -25.32 23.29
#